data_4df8714d87bcb2d82dab809ee89f1ad5
#
_entry.id   4df8714d87bcb2d82dab809ee89f1ad5
#
_cell.length_a   1.000
_cell.length_b   1.000
_cell.length_c   1.000
_cell.angle_alpha   90.00
_cell.angle_beta   90.00
_cell.angle_gamma   90.00
#
_symmetry.space_group_name_H-M   'P 1'
#
loop_
_entity.id
_entity.type
_entity.pdbx_description
1 polymer ?
#
loop_
_entity_poly.entity_id
_entity_poly.type
_entity_poly.pdbx_seq_one_letter_code
_entity_poly.pdbx_strand_id
1 'polypeptide(L)'
;MIRAAAWFCAEHCGVYAPAGGSWQQRSPAFSGSAEIPALVGRPVKYYARMTAETRCSLFAASLALKISGWETSALEIGLLSAGSEGCVRANEQYFRDYVANGRTLGRGNLFIYTLPTSALGELAIALSLTGPCMFIQDGDDPAASLGRIGGQIISDGEAGGMLGLWSDSEAAVCLLIDPAADETGAAFGRAASPLQLCRNLRDLVRRE
;
A
#
# COMPACT_ATOMS: atom_id res chain seq x y z
N MET A 1 -14.80 -5.38 6.79
CA MET A 1 -15.01 -4.94 5.40
C MET A 1 -14.34 -3.60 5.18
N ILE A 2 -14.36 -2.98 3.99
CA ILE A 2 -13.53 -1.78 3.77
C ILE A 2 -14.17 -0.58 4.49
N ARG A 3 -13.45 -0.01 5.46
CA ARG A 3 -13.89 1.13 6.27
C ARG A 3 -13.50 2.48 5.67
N ALA A 4 -12.33 2.55 5.08
CA ALA A 4 -11.76 3.78 4.53
C ALA A 4 -10.69 3.44 3.50
N ALA A 5 -10.26 4.44 2.75
CA ALA A 5 -9.14 4.34 1.83
C ALA A 5 -8.22 5.55 1.96
N ALA A 6 -6.93 5.35 1.78
CA ALA A 6 -5.96 6.40 1.58
C ALA A 6 -5.24 6.17 0.25
N TRP A 7 -4.85 7.25 -0.40
CA TRP A 7 -4.15 7.13 -1.68
C TRP A 7 -3.02 8.13 -1.83
N PHE A 8 -2.12 7.79 -2.72
CA PHE A 8 -0.96 8.58 -3.05
C PHE A 8 -0.58 8.37 -4.53
N CYS A 9 -0.46 9.43 -5.28
CA CYS A 9 0.07 9.41 -6.65
C CYS A 9 0.92 10.65 -6.94
N ALA A 10 1.46 10.76 -8.14
CA ALA A 10 2.31 11.89 -8.53
C ALA A 10 1.59 13.25 -8.41
N GLU A 11 0.30 13.29 -8.67
CA GLU A 11 -0.48 14.53 -8.77
C GLU A 11 -1.13 14.93 -7.43
N HIS A 12 -1.61 13.97 -6.66
CA HIS A 12 -2.37 14.21 -5.44
C HIS A 12 -2.30 13.05 -4.45
N CYS A 13 -2.63 13.34 -3.20
CA CYS A 13 -2.86 12.34 -2.18
C CYS A 13 -4.10 12.70 -1.35
N GLY A 14 -4.68 11.74 -0.66
CA GLY A 14 -5.85 11.99 0.15
C GLY A 14 -6.34 10.77 0.90
N VAL A 15 -7.45 10.98 1.58
CA VAL A 15 -8.14 9.98 2.38
C VAL A 15 -9.64 10.06 2.10
N TYR A 16 -10.30 8.91 2.13
CA TYR A 16 -11.75 8.78 2.05
C TYR A 16 -12.24 7.90 3.22
N ALA A 17 -13.26 8.36 3.91
CA ALA A 17 -13.96 7.61 4.93
C ALA A 17 -15.46 7.96 4.87
N PRO A 18 -16.40 7.12 5.37
CA PRO A 18 -17.83 7.42 5.35
C PRO A 18 -18.24 8.71 6.09
N ALA A 19 -17.38 9.18 7.01
CA ALA A 19 -17.59 10.45 7.72
C ALA A 19 -17.08 11.69 6.96
N GLY A 20 -16.60 11.53 5.74
CA GLY A 20 -16.04 12.56 4.88
C GLY A 20 -14.59 12.27 4.49
N GLY A 21 -14.13 12.93 3.43
CA GLY A 21 -12.80 12.77 2.88
C GLY A 21 -12.04 14.09 2.79
N SER A 22 -10.75 13.99 2.54
CA SER A 22 -9.90 15.12 2.19
C SER A 22 -8.83 14.74 1.18
N TRP A 23 -8.45 15.69 0.35
CA TRP A 23 -7.34 15.48 -0.58
C TRP A 23 -6.53 16.77 -0.74
N GLN A 24 -5.30 16.64 -1.16
CA GLN A 24 -4.43 17.75 -1.50
C GLN A 24 -3.66 17.50 -2.78
N GLN A 25 -3.45 18.55 -3.56
CA GLN A 25 -2.56 18.52 -4.70
C GLN A 25 -1.12 18.47 -4.21
N ARG A 26 -0.30 17.65 -4.86
CA ARG A 26 1.11 17.53 -4.50
C ARG A 26 1.94 18.55 -5.26
N SER A 27 2.97 19.07 -4.58
CA SER A 27 4.02 19.84 -5.24
C SER A 27 4.90 18.89 -6.07
N PRO A 28 5.39 19.31 -7.27
CA PRO A 28 6.40 18.57 -8.01
C PRO A 28 7.69 18.30 -7.22
N ALA A 29 7.99 19.14 -6.22
CA ALA A 29 9.14 18.97 -5.32
C ALA A 29 8.93 17.91 -4.23
N PHE A 30 7.79 17.24 -4.18
CA PHE A 30 7.52 16.22 -3.17
C PHE A 30 8.44 15.00 -3.36
N SER A 31 9.32 14.77 -2.41
CA SER A 31 10.24 13.62 -2.41
C SER A 31 9.81 12.48 -1.50
N GLY A 32 8.87 12.70 -0.60
CA GLY A 32 8.43 11.77 0.44
C GLY A 32 9.43 11.58 1.58
N SER A 33 10.66 12.06 1.43
CA SER A 33 11.73 11.80 2.40
C SER A 33 11.55 12.54 3.74
N ALA A 34 10.89 13.68 3.75
CA ALA A 34 10.56 14.43 4.95
C ALA A 34 9.16 14.13 5.48
N GLU A 35 8.22 13.94 4.57
CA GLU A 35 6.80 13.76 4.87
C GLU A 35 6.51 12.40 5.51
N ILE A 36 7.16 11.32 5.02
CA ILE A 36 6.92 9.98 5.56
C ILE A 36 7.37 9.85 7.03
N PRO A 37 8.58 10.31 7.44
CA PRO A 37 8.92 10.32 8.86
C PRO A 37 7.95 11.12 9.72
N ALA A 38 7.42 12.24 9.21
CA ALA A 38 6.40 13.02 9.92
C ALA A 38 5.07 12.28 10.07
N LEU A 39 4.68 11.47 9.08
CA LEU A 39 3.48 10.62 9.14
C LEU A 39 3.66 9.43 10.07
N VAL A 40 4.82 8.76 10.00
CA VAL A 40 5.15 7.57 10.80
C VAL A 40 5.53 7.93 12.24
N GLY A 41 5.89 9.20 12.51
CA GLY A 41 6.34 9.68 13.82
C GLY A 41 7.79 9.29 14.18
N ARG A 42 8.53 8.71 13.23
CA ARG A 42 9.93 8.28 13.41
C ARG A 42 10.67 8.18 12.08
N PRO A 43 12.02 8.20 12.09
CA PRO A 43 12.80 7.97 10.88
C PRO A 43 12.57 6.57 10.32
N VAL A 44 12.37 6.49 9.00
CA VAL A 44 12.23 5.22 8.29
C VAL A 44 13.62 4.77 7.82
N LYS A 45 14.11 3.67 8.41
CA LYS A 45 15.39 3.08 8.00
C LYS A 45 15.35 2.66 6.54
N TYR A 46 16.44 2.89 5.85
CA TYR A 46 16.65 2.43 4.47
C TYR A 46 15.66 2.99 3.42
N TYR A 47 14.93 4.07 3.73
CA TYR A 47 13.96 4.69 2.82
C TYR A 47 14.55 4.94 1.41
N ALA A 48 15.80 5.41 1.34
CA ALA A 48 16.45 5.73 0.07
C ALA A 48 16.66 4.51 -0.85
N ARG A 49 16.74 3.29 -0.30
CA ARG A 49 16.89 2.05 -1.09
C ARG A 49 15.55 1.43 -1.52
N MET A 50 14.43 1.86 -0.92
CA MET A 50 13.12 1.36 -1.28
C MET A 50 12.78 1.67 -2.74
N THR A 51 12.08 0.76 -3.40
CA THR A 51 11.56 1.01 -4.76
C THR A 51 10.54 2.16 -4.75
N ALA A 52 10.27 2.76 -5.90
CA ALA A 52 9.23 3.78 -6.02
C ALA A 52 7.86 3.25 -5.54
N GLU A 53 7.52 2.04 -5.94
CA GLU A 53 6.30 1.35 -5.51
C GLU A 53 6.23 1.19 -3.99
N THR A 54 7.30 0.69 -3.34
CA THR A 54 7.36 0.55 -1.88
C THR A 54 7.18 1.89 -1.18
N ARG A 55 7.78 2.97 -1.71
CA ARG A 55 7.62 4.32 -1.15
C ARG A 55 6.20 4.86 -1.29
N CYS A 56 5.56 4.66 -2.45
CA CYS A 56 4.15 5.02 -2.64
C CYS A 56 3.24 4.25 -1.68
N SER A 57 3.45 2.94 -1.55
CA SER A 57 2.71 2.07 -0.62
C SER A 57 2.89 2.50 0.83
N LEU A 58 4.13 2.81 1.24
CA LEU A 58 4.41 3.27 2.60
C LEU A 58 3.69 4.58 2.92
N PHE A 59 3.64 5.50 1.95
CA PHE A 59 2.92 6.76 2.16
C PHE A 59 1.41 6.53 2.30
N ALA A 60 0.80 5.75 1.39
CA ALA A 60 -0.63 5.44 1.45
C ALA A 60 -0.99 4.69 2.74
N ALA A 61 -0.18 3.70 3.15
CA ALA A 61 -0.39 2.97 4.40
C ALA A 61 -0.23 3.86 5.64
N SER A 62 0.73 4.79 5.64
CA SER A 62 0.91 5.75 6.74
C SER A 62 -0.26 6.70 6.89
N LEU A 63 -0.82 7.18 5.77
CA LEU A 63 -2.05 7.98 5.77
C LEU A 63 -3.23 7.17 6.28
N ALA A 64 -3.38 5.92 5.83
CA ALA A 64 -4.45 5.04 6.25
C ALA A 64 -4.40 4.78 7.76
N LEU A 65 -3.24 4.47 8.32
CA LEU A 65 -3.08 4.30 9.77
C LEU A 65 -3.40 5.57 10.54
N LYS A 66 -3.00 6.73 10.04
CA LYS A 66 -3.27 8.00 10.70
C LYS A 66 -4.77 8.28 10.84
N ILE A 67 -5.57 7.91 9.84
CA ILE A 67 -7.03 8.12 9.88
C ILE A 67 -7.77 6.96 10.57
N SER A 68 -7.16 5.81 10.72
CA SER A 68 -7.80 4.64 11.33
C SER A 68 -8.07 4.83 12.81
N GLY A 69 -7.19 5.56 13.50
CA GLY A 69 -7.15 5.62 14.95
C GLY A 69 -6.68 4.30 15.59
N TRP A 70 -6.13 3.37 14.81
CA TRP A 70 -5.63 2.10 15.32
C TRP A 70 -4.32 2.29 16.07
N GLU A 71 -4.27 1.74 17.28
CA GLU A 71 -3.02 1.63 18.02
C GLU A 71 -2.30 0.35 17.64
N THR A 72 -1.22 0.48 16.85
CA THR A 72 -0.44 -0.66 16.33
C THR A 72 0.22 -1.50 17.43
N SER A 73 0.31 -0.97 18.66
CA SER A 73 0.80 -1.70 19.83
C SER A 73 -0.27 -2.59 20.50
N ALA A 74 -1.54 -2.28 20.26
CA ALA A 74 -2.68 -2.97 20.91
C ALA A 74 -3.43 -3.89 19.93
N LEU A 75 -3.22 -3.75 18.63
CA LEU A 75 -3.95 -4.48 17.61
C LEU A 75 -2.97 -5.15 16.64
N GLU A 76 -3.14 -6.44 16.41
CA GLU A 76 -2.42 -7.16 15.35
C GLU A 76 -2.98 -6.74 14.00
N ILE A 77 -2.27 -5.81 13.34
CA ILE A 77 -2.62 -5.31 12.02
C ILE A 77 -1.79 -6.04 10.98
N GLY A 78 -2.47 -6.67 10.01
CA GLY A 78 -1.83 -7.33 8.89
C GLY A 78 -1.75 -6.45 7.64
N LEU A 79 -0.95 -6.92 6.68
CA LEU A 79 -0.75 -6.29 5.37
C LEU A 79 -1.12 -7.27 4.26
N LEU A 80 -1.99 -6.86 3.36
CA LEU A 80 -2.23 -7.52 2.09
C LEU A 80 -1.76 -6.61 0.96
N SER A 81 -1.17 -7.20 -0.08
CA SER A 81 -1.02 -6.51 -1.36
C SER A 81 -1.61 -7.35 -2.47
N ALA A 82 -2.17 -6.71 -3.48
CA ALA A 82 -2.70 -7.39 -4.66
C ALA A 82 -2.18 -6.74 -5.95
N GLY A 83 -2.02 -7.54 -6.99
CA GLY A 83 -1.63 -7.08 -8.32
C GLY A 83 -1.46 -8.20 -9.32
N SER A 84 -1.45 -7.87 -10.61
CA SER A 84 -1.33 -8.85 -11.70
C SER A 84 0.09 -9.33 -11.94
N GLU A 85 1.09 -8.46 -11.75
CA GLU A 85 2.47 -8.70 -12.16
C GLU A 85 3.39 -9.14 -11.01
N GLY A 86 2.96 -8.98 -9.76
CA GLY A 86 3.80 -9.25 -8.60
C GLY A 86 5.11 -8.45 -8.66
N CYS A 87 6.25 -9.14 -8.63
CA CYS A 87 7.57 -8.52 -8.66
C CYS A 87 8.30 -8.68 -10.02
N VAL A 88 7.59 -8.88 -11.13
CA VAL A 88 8.20 -9.13 -12.45
C VAL A 88 9.18 -8.03 -12.85
N ARG A 89 8.84 -6.74 -12.66
CA ARG A 89 9.73 -5.62 -12.98
C ARG A 89 11.01 -5.62 -12.14
N ALA A 90 10.91 -5.93 -10.85
CA ALA A 90 12.07 -6.03 -9.97
C ALA A 90 12.96 -7.22 -10.36
N ASN A 91 12.37 -8.36 -10.74
CA ASN A 91 13.09 -9.53 -11.24
C ASN A 91 13.83 -9.21 -12.54
N GLU A 92 13.17 -8.53 -13.49
CA GLU A 92 13.82 -8.09 -14.72
C GLU A 92 15.00 -7.15 -14.46
N GLN A 93 14.83 -6.16 -13.57
CA GLN A 93 15.88 -5.23 -13.21
C GLN A 93 17.07 -5.95 -12.57
N TYR A 94 16.81 -6.85 -11.61
CA TYR A 94 17.84 -7.68 -10.99
C TYR A 94 18.58 -8.52 -12.01
N PHE A 95 17.83 -9.20 -12.90
CA PHE A 95 18.43 -10.07 -13.91
C PHE A 95 19.28 -9.28 -14.95
N ARG A 96 18.79 -8.13 -15.40
CA ARG A 96 19.56 -7.23 -16.29
C ARG A 96 20.87 -6.78 -15.64
N ASP A 97 20.82 -6.36 -14.37
CA ASP A 97 22.02 -5.97 -13.62
C ASP A 97 22.99 -7.16 -13.45
N TYR A 98 22.49 -8.33 -13.10
CA TYR A 98 23.30 -9.55 -12.96
C TYR A 98 24.02 -9.93 -14.26
N VAL A 99 23.32 -9.87 -15.39
CA VAL A 99 23.91 -10.15 -16.72
C VAL A 99 24.95 -9.08 -17.09
N ALA A 100 24.64 -7.80 -16.88
CA ALA A 100 25.55 -6.69 -17.19
C ALA A 100 26.85 -6.74 -16.37
N ASN A 101 26.81 -7.30 -15.18
CA ASN A 101 27.99 -7.47 -14.30
C ASN A 101 28.67 -8.85 -14.46
N GLY A 102 28.52 -9.52 -15.61
CA GLY A 102 29.23 -10.73 -15.97
C GLY A 102 28.76 -11.99 -15.24
N ARG A 103 27.56 -12.00 -14.64
CA ARG A 103 26.93 -13.12 -13.94
C ARG A 103 27.74 -13.66 -12.75
N THR A 104 28.57 -12.85 -12.15
CA THR A 104 29.46 -13.29 -11.07
C THR A 104 28.96 -12.93 -9.68
N LEU A 105 28.29 -11.79 -9.55
CA LEU A 105 27.81 -11.29 -8.24
C LEU A 105 26.47 -10.54 -8.40
N GLY A 106 25.43 -11.07 -7.79
CA GLY A 106 24.13 -10.39 -7.73
C GLY A 106 24.12 -9.29 -6.66
N ARG A 107 23.49 -8.15 -6.95
CA ARG A 107 23.33 -7.07 -5.97
C ARG A 107 22.22 -7.41 -4.98
N GLY A 108 22.58 -7.59 -3.71
CA GLY A 108 21.63 -7.93 -2.64
C GLY A 108 20.48 -6.92 -2.48
N ASN A 109 20.74 -5.64 -2.69
CA ASN A 109 19.72 -4.61 -2.62
C ASN A 109 18.66 -4.68 -3.74
N LEU A 110 18.99 -5.23 -4.90
CA LEU A 110 18.02 -5.51 -5.96
C LEU A 110 17.33 -6.85 -5.71
N PHE A 111 18.07 -7.85 -5.21
CA PHE A 111 17.54 -9.18 -4.92
C PHE A 111 16.40 -9.15 -3.90
N ILE A 112 16.46 -8.27 -2.88
CA ILE A 112 15.41 -8.14 -1.86
C ILE A 112 14.03 -7.98 -2.50
N TYR A 113 13.91 -7.20 -3.57
CA TYR A 113 12.62 -6.90 -4.21
C TYR A 113 12.19 -7.92 -5.28
N THR A 114 12.90 -9.03 -5.40
CA THR A 114 12.48 -10.14 -6.30
C THR A 114 11.38 -11.02 -5.71
N LEU A 115 10.98 -10.78 -4.45
CA LEU A 115 9.86 -11.43 -3.79
C LEU A 115 8.72 -10.43 -3.59
N PRO A 116 7.48 -10.76 -3.94
CA PRO A 116 6.33 -9.84 -3.83
C PRO A 116 6.08 -9.34 -2.40
N THR A 117 6.40 -10.16 -1.40
CA THR A 117 6.21 -9.83 0.02
C THR A 117 7.32 -8.96 0.62
N SER A 118 8.42 -8.71 -0.08
CA SER A 118 9.53 -7.93 0.47
C SER A 118 9.14 -6.48 0.74
N ALA A 119 8.36 -5.86 -0.14
CA ALA A 119 7.82 -4.53 0.08
C ALA A 119 6.94 -4.48 1.34
N LEU A 120 6.08 -5.50 1.54
CA LEU A 120 5.22 -5.60 2.72
C LEU A 120 6.05 -5.76 4.00
N GLY A 121 7.13 -6.54 3.98
CA GLY A 121 8.05 -6.68 5.12
C GLY A 121 8.71 -5.35 5.49
N GLU A 122 9.13 -4.54 4.52
CA GLU A 122 9.66 -3.19 4.78
C GLU A 122 8.59 -2.26 5.37
N LEU A 123 7.35 -2.32 4.89
CA LEU A 123 6.23 -1.57 5.45
C LEU A 123 5.91 -2.03 6.89
N ALA A 124 5.85 -3.33 7.13
CA ALA A 124 5.60 -3.88 8.46
C ALA A 124 6.64 -3.39 9.48
N ILE A 125 7.92 -3.40 9.12
CA ILE A 125 9.01 -2.87 9.96
C ILE A 125 8.84 -1.35 10.17
N ALA A 126 8.60 -0.60 9.10
CA ALA A 126 8.47 0.85 9.18
C ALA A 126 7.27 1.30 10.02
N LEU A 127 6.16 0.57 9.95
CA LEU A 127 4.90 0.89 10.62
C LEU A 127 4.70 0.13 11.95
N SER A 128 5.63 -0.77 12.33
CA SER A 128 5.51 -1.64 13.51
C SER A 128 4.27 -2.52 13.49
N LEU A 129 3.97 -3.13 12.36
CA LEU A 129 2.85 -4.05 12.21
C LEU A 129 3.32 -5.48 12.47
N THR A 130 2.51 -6.26 13.18
CA THR A 130 2.87 -7.62 13.64
C THR A 130 1.95 -8.71 13.09
N GLY A 131 0.86 -8.32 12.42
CA GLY A 131 -0.08 -9.25 11.80
C GLY A 131 0.46 -9.90 10.51
N PRO A 132 -0.35 -10.76 9.88
CA PRO A 132 0.05 -11.51 8.68
C PRO A 132 0.38 -10.58 7.50
N CYS A 133 1.38 -10.99 6.71
CA CYS A 133 1.79 -10.30 5.48
C CYS A 133 1.64 -11.23 4.28
N MET A 134 0.80 -10.86 3.29
CA MET A 134 0.49 -11.71 2.15
C MET A 134 0.38 -10.91 0.85
N PHE A 135 0.83 -11.51 -0.26
CA PHE A 135 0.60 -11.01 -1.60
C PHE A 135 -0.43 -11.88 -2.32
N ILE A 136 -1.38 -11.24 -3.00
CA ILE A 136 -2.44 -11.89 -3.79
C ILE A 136 -2.19 -11.56 -5.26
N GLN A 137 -2.04 -12.59 -6.09
CA GLN A 137 -1.99 -12.39 -7.53
C GLN A 137 -3.42 -12.32 -8.08
N ASP A 138 -3.84 -11.11 -8.43
CA ASP A 138 -5.14 -10.84 -9.05
C ASP A 138 -4.98 -9.71 -10.07
N GLY A 139 -5.43 -9.98 -11.31
CA GLY A 139 -5.41 -9.00 -12.41
C GLY A 139 -6.77 -8.42 -12.75
N ASP A 140 -7.85 -9.01 -12.23
CA ASP A 140 -9.22 -8.63 -12.62
C ASP A 140 -9.80 -7.54 -11.72
N ASP A 141 -9.74 -7.73 -10.40
CA ASP A 141 -10.25 -6.77 -9.41
C ASP A 141 -9.44 -6.84 -8.09
N PRO A 142 -8.20 -6.31 -8.08
CA PRO A 142 -7.36 -6.34 -6.90
C PRO A 142 -8.00 -5.71 -5.66
N ALA A 143 -8.75 -4.63 -5.82
CA ALA A 143 -9.40 -3.94 -4.69
C ALA A 143 -10.48 -4.81 -4.04
N ALA A 144 -11.32 -5.48 -4.83
CA ALA A 144 -12.33 -6.41 -4.31
C ALA A 144 -11.68 -7.62 -3.63
N SER A 145 -10.61 -8.18 -4.21
CA SER A 145 -9.87 -9.29 -3.63
C SER A 145 -9.22 -8.93 -2.30
N LEU A 146 -8.64 -7.72 -2.18
CA LEU A 146 -8.12 -7.22 -0.90
C LEU A 146 -9.20 -7.15 0.17
N GLY A 147 -10.37 -6.59 -0.14
CA GLY A 147 -11.51 -6.50 0.79
C GLY A 147 -12.00 -7.87 1.24
N ARG A 148 -12.22 -8.78 0.29
CA ARG A 148 -12.73 -10.13 0.54
C ARG A 148 -11.75 -10.96 1.39
N ILE A 149 -10.48 -11.03 1.00
CA ILE A 149 -9.47 -11.85 1.69
C ILE A 149 -9.09 -11.23 3.04
N GLY A 150 -8.94 -9.91 3.11
CA GLY A 150 -8.68 -9.21 4.37
C GLY A 150 -9.82 -9.38 5.37
N GLY A 151 -11.06 -9.31 4.90
CA GLY A 151 -12.24 -9.60 5.73
C GLY A 151 -12.27 -11.04 6.25
N GLN A 152 -11.86 -12.01 5.42
CA GLN A 152 -11.77 -13.41 5.84
C GLN A 152 -10.70 -13.61 6.93
N ILE A 153 -9.50 -13.08 6.77
CA ILE A 153 -8.41 -13.15 7.76
C ILE A 153 -8.86 -12.59 9.11
N ILE A 154 -9.58 -11.46 9.11
CA ILE A 154 -10.13 -10.87 10.32
C ILE A 154 -11.22 -11.77 10.93
N SER A 155 -12.13 -12.31 10.11
CA SER A 155 -13.21 -13.19 10.58
C SER A 155 -12.67 -14.49 11.18
N ASP A 156 -11.54 -14.99 10.68
CA ASP A 156 -10.86 -16.17 11.19
C ASP A 156 -10.04 -15.88 12.47
N GLY A 157 -9.99 -14.62 12.91
CA GLY A 157 -9.28 -14.20 14.11
C GLY A 157 -7.78 -14.11 13.98
N GLU A 158 -7.24 -14.14 12.75
CA GLU A 158 -5.81 -14.08 12.47
C GLU A 158 -5.24 -12.65 12.52
N ALA A 159 -6.10 -11.63 12.43
CA ALA A 159 -5.74 -10.22 12.59
C ALA A 159 -6.91 -9.42 13.17
N GLY A 160 -6.59 -8.36 13.91
CA GLY A 160 -7.57 -7.42 14.42
C GLY A 160 -7.98 -6.35 13.39
N GLY A 161 -7.18 -6.18 12.34
CA GLY A 161 -7.43 -5.30 11.20
C GLY A 161 -6.45 -5.56 10.07
N MET A 162 -6.78 -5.17 8.85
CA MET A 162 -5.92 -5.36 7.68
C MET A 162 -5.77 -4.07 6.87
N LEU A 163 -4.57 -3.81 6.41
CA LEU A 163 -4.26 -2.83 5.37
C LEU A 163 -4.13 -3.54 4.03
N GLY A 164 -5.03 -3.24 3.10
CA GLY A 164 -5.01 -3.78 1.74
C GLY A 164 -4.35 -2.80 0.78
N LEU A 165 -3.26 -3.18 0.13
CA LEU A 165 -2.45 -2.35 -0.74
C LEU A 165 -2.58 -2.78 -2.20
N TRP A 166 -2.87 -1.80 -3.07
CA TRP A 166 -2.73 -1.93 -4.51
C TRP A 166 -1.86 -0.80 -5.03
N SER A 167 -0.69 -1.14 -5.58
CA SER A 167 0.34 -0.15 -5.93
C SER A 167 1.10 -0.50 -7.18
N ASP A 168 1.69 0.53 -7.78
CA ASP A 168 2.71 0.48 -8.80
C ASP A 168 3.78 1.57 -8.54
N SER A 169 4.65 1.85 -9.52
CA SER A 169 5.69 2.87 -9.39
C SER A 169 5.18 4.31 -9.35
N GLU A 170 3.91 4.57 -9.68
CA GLU A 170 3.32 5.91 -9.85
C GLU A 170 2.26 6.21 -8.79
N ALA A 171 1.58 5.18 -8.30
CA ALA A 171 0.45 5.33 -7.41
C ALA A 171 0.32 4.18 -6.42
N ALA A 172 -0.30 4.45 -5.28
CA ALA A 172 -0.70 3.45 -4.32
C ALA A 172 -2.05 3.82 -3.69
N VAL A 173 -2.87 2.81 -3.46
CA VAL A 173 -4.08 2.89 -2.65
C VAL A 173 -3.94 1.92 -1.50
N CYS A 174 -4.28 2.37 -0.30
CA CYS A 174 -4.36 1.56 0.90
C CYS A 174 -5.81 1.54 1.41
N LEU A 175 -6.39 0.37 1.46
CA LEU A 175 -7.72 0.12 2.00
C LEU A 175 -7.63 -0.27 3.47
N LEU A 176 -8.41 0.39 4.32
CA LEU A 176 -8.60 0.00 5.72
C LEU A 176 -9.72 -1.04 5.80
N ILE A 177 -9.37 -2.25 6.17
CA ILE A 177 -10.28 -3.37 6.30
C ILE A 177 -10.49 -3.65 7.80
N ASP A 178 -11.72 -3.48 8.25
CA ASP A 178 -12.12 -3.49 9.65
C ASP A 178 -13.35 -4.38 9.82
N PRO A 179 -13.44 -5.21 10.86
CA PRO A 179 -14.58 -6.07 11.11
C PRO A 179 -15.90 -5.29 11.36
N ALA A 180 -15.78 -4.07 11.88
CA ALA A 180 -16.93 -3.22 12.21
C ALA A 180 -17.47 -2.39 11.01
N ALA A 181 -16.86 -2.49 9.83
CA ALA A 181 -17.28 -1.70 8.69
C ALA A 181 -18.36 -2.39 7.87
N ASP A 182 -19.39 -1.65 7.51
CA ASP A 182 -20.35 -2.02 6.47
C ASP A 182 -19.69 -2.04 5.08
N GLU A 183 -20.32 -2.69 4.08
CA GLU A 183 -19.77 -2.90 2.74
C GLU A 183 -19.57 -1.58 1.95
N THR A 184 -18.51 -0.84 2.26
CA THR A 184 -18.19 0.42 1.56
C THR A 184 -17.37 0.20 0.28
N GLY A 185 -16.86 -1.01 0.06
CA GLY A 185 -16.00 -1.32 -1.10
C GLY A 185 -16.64 -1.14 -2.48
N ALA A 186 -17.97 -1.27 -2.58
CA ALA A 186 -18.72 -1.04 -3.81
C ALA A 186 -18.68 0.43 -4.29
N ALA A 187 -18.40 1.38 -3.39
CA ALA A 187 -18.37 2.81 -3.71
C ALA A 187 -17.14 3.22 -4.55
N PHE A 188 -16.06 2.43 -4.54
CA PHE A 188 -14.81 2.81 -5.21
C PHE A 188 -14.81 2.56 -6.72
N GLY A 189 -15.76 1.77 -7.22
CA GLY A 189 -15.86 1.39 -8.62
C GLY A 189 -14.69 0.50 -9.08
N ARG A 190 -14.86 -0.14 -10.23
CA ARG A 190 -13.77 -0.88 -10.87
C ARG A 190 -12.72 0.09 -11.40
N ALA A 191 -11.46 -0.25 -11.20
CA ALA A 191 -10.32 0.50 -11.71
C ALA A 191 -9.35 -0.45 -12.42
N ALA A 192 -8.77 0.00 -13.52
CA ALA A 192 -7.79 -0.77 -14.29
C ALA A 192 -6.35 -0.62 -13.75
N SER A 193 -6.12 0.34 -12.85
CA SER A 193 -4.81 0.59 -12.24
C SER A 193 -4.95 1.33 -10.91
N PRO A 194 -3.90 1.30 -10.05
CA PRO A 194 -3.86 2.09 -8.82
C PRO A 194 -4.10 3.58 -9.08
N LEU A 195 -3.52 4.14 -10.15
CA LEU A 195 -3.70 5.54 -10.54
C LEU A 195 -5.17 5.87 -10.88
N GLN A 196 -5.86 4.97 -11.59
CA GLN A 196 -7.29 5.15 -11.87
C GLN A 196 -8.10 5.14 -10.58
N LEU A 197 -7.79 4.24 -9.65
CA LEU A 197 -8.48 4.19 -8.35
C LEU A 197 -8.21 5.46 -7.52
N CYS A 198 -7.00 6.00 -7.53
CA CYS A 198 -6.68 7.29 -6.91
C CYS A 198 -7.57 8.43 -7.45
N ARG A 199 -7.78 8.47 -8.76
CA ARG A 199 -8.65 9.47 -9.40
C ARG A 199 -10.12 9.28 -9.01
N ASN A 200 -10.59 8.06 -9.00
CA ASN A 200 -11.96 7.74 -8.57
C ASN A 200 -12.21 8.21 -7.13
N LEU A 201 -11.30 7.89 -6.21
CA LEU A 201 -11.37 8.30 -4.81
C LEU A 201 -11.35 9.82 -4.63
N ARG A 202 -10.48 10.52 -5.34
CA ARG A 202 -10.46 11.99 -5.35
C ARG A 202 -11.79 12.57 -5.81
N ASP A 203 -12.36 12.01 -6.87
CA ASP A 203 -13.61 12.51 -7.45
C ASP A 203 -14.82 12.20 -6.56
N LEU A 204 -14.76 11.13 -5.75
CA LEU A 204 -15.74 10.88 -4.68
C LEU A 204 -15.68 11.98 -3.62
N VAL A 205 -14.49 12.29 -3.10
CA VAL A 205 -14.32 13.35 -2.08
C VAL A 205 -14.73 14.74 -2.58
N ARG A 206 -14.67 15.01 -3.88
CA ARG A 206 -15.11 16.27 -4.48
C ARG A 206 -16.63 16.45 -4.57
N ARG A 207 -17.36 15.34 -4.47
CA ARG A 207 -18.85 15.35 -4.60
C ARG A 207 -19.56 15.48 -3.24
N GLU A 208 -18.83 15.24 -2.16
CA GLU A 208 -19.29 15.44 -0.79
C GLU A 208 -19.09 16.89 -0.35
#